data_0805d396bd74ca660a27aaecd9f639e0
#
_entry.id   0805d396bd74ca660a27aaecd9f639e0
#
_cell.length_a   1.000
_cell.length_b   1.000
_cell.length_c   1.000
_cell.angle_alpha   90.00
_cell.angle_beta   90.00
_cell.angle_gamma   90.00
#
_symmetry.space_group_name_H-M   'P 1'
#
loop_
_entity.id
_entity.type
_entity.pdbx_description
1 polymer ?
#
loop_
_entity_poly.entity_id
_entity_poly.type
_entity_poly.pdbx_seq_one_letter_code
_entity_poly.pdbx_strand_id
1 'polypeptide(L)'
;DSFCEPVNYIDEHNFSVKLEDVKGLNKMIAYTFHGIIQTLAHHDKPFLEFEKIGSDDVLKTIMKYTFARINVKSTGGSNQSNDKEVLREAEKCSSYTIKRIRNLDPKVIVCCGNQNNHNFILEDFLNKFGFHFEWTDISGVWIDKEYGIIAIDSYHLSYVNYGYSEKKLYDDIVKSLYKYVVRNPEIIEYDEYCK
;
A
#
# COMPACT_ATOMS: atom_id res chain seq x y z
N ASP A 1 23.85 1.71 14.23
CA ASP A 1 22.41 1.71 14.51
C ASP A 1 21.66 2.97 14.02
N SER A 2 22.39 4.04 13.63
CA SER A 2 21.76 5.31 13.19
C SER A 2 21.26 5.32 11.74
N PHE A 3 21.49 4.25 10.97
CA PHE A 3 21.13 4.20 9.54
C PHE A 3 19.69 3.78 9.24
N CYS A 4 18.94 3.32 10.23
CA CYS A 4 17.58 2.81 10.06
C CYS A 4 16.53 3.66 10.77
N GLU A 5 16.83 4.91 11.09
CA GLU A 5 15.81 5.80 11.64
C GLU A 5 14.74 6.12 10.59
N PRO A 6 13.46 5.90 10.90
CA PRO A 6 12.39 6.18 9.98
C PRO A 6 12.27 7.69 9.78
N VAL A 7 12.30 8.12 8.54
CA VAL A 7 11.79 9.44 8.20
C VAL A 7 10.27 9.38 8.38
N ASN A 8 9.78 9.80 9.53
CA ASN A 8 8.34 9.95 9.76
C ASN A 8 7.84 11.14 8.93
N TYR A 9 7.28 10.85 7.76
CA TYR A 9 6.54 11.81 6.96
C TYR A 9 5.04 11.82 7.33
N ILE A 10 4.72 11.92 8.60
CA ILE A 10 3.44 12.45 9.04
C ILE A 10 3.78 13.73 9.76
N ASP A 11 3.90 14.81 9.05
CA ASP A 11 3.92 16.15 9.61
C ASP A 11 2.48 16.48 9.99
N GLU A 12 2.16 16.29 11.26
CA GLU A 12 0.83 16.57 11.83
C GLU A 12 0.39 18.04 11.66
N HIS A 13 1.28 18.90 11.17
CA HIS A 13 1.09 20.36 11.12
C HIS A 13 0.71 20.90 9.72
N ASN A 14 0.66 20.06 8.68
CA ASN A 14 0.43 20.54 7.30
C ASN A 14 -0.89 20.07 6.64
N PHE A 15 -1.92 19.73 7.42
CA PHE A 15 -3.25 19.44 6.88
C PHE A 15 -4.07 20.67 6.47
N SER A 16 -3.46 21.83 6.29
CA SER A 16 -4.13 23.00 5.68
C SER A 16 -4.13 22.98 4.15
N VAL A 17 -3.49 21.97 3.53
CA VAL A 17 -3.49 21.80 2.07
C VAL A 17 -4.81 21.19 1.65
N LYS A 18 -5.57 21.89 0.81
CA LYS A 18 -6.76 21.31 0.18
C LYS A 18 -6.33 20.12 -0.67
N LEU A 19 -7.06 19.01 -0.58
CA LEU A 19 -6.70 17.78 -1.31
C LEU A 19 -6.65 17.99 -2.84
N GLU A 20 -7.42 18.93 -3.35
CA GLU A 20 -7.40 19.38 -4.75
C GLU A 20 -6.04 19.95 -5.20
N ASP A 21 -5.25 20.48 -4.27
CA ASP A 21 -3.88 20.96 -4.52
C ASP A 21 -2.82 19.85 -4.44
N VAL A 22 -3.20 18.68 -3.92
CA VAL A 22 -2.29 17.53 -3.82
C VAL A 22 -2.21 16.82 -5.16
N LYS A 23 -1.01 16.72 -5.72
CA LYS A 23 -0.78 16.13 -7.05
C LYS A 23 0.14 14.90 -6.97
N GLY A 24 0.15 14.15 -8.07
CA GLY A 24 1.11 13.05 -8.28
C GLY A 24 1.01 11.95 -7.22
N LEU A 25 2.17 11.55 -6.70
CA LEU A 25 2.28 10.42 -5.77
C LEU A 25 1.40 10.53 -4.53
N ASN A 26 1.36 11.71 -3.89
CA ASN A 26 0.59 11.90 -2.65
C ASN A 26 -0.93 11.81 -2.91
N LYS A 27 -1.41 12.33 -4.05
CA LYS A 27 -2.80 12.14 -4.47
C LYS A 27 -3.11 10.66 -4.63
N MET A 28 -2.27 9.92 -5.35
CA MET A 28 -2.48 8.49 -5.57
C MET A 28 -2.47 7.69 -4.27
N ILE A 29 -1.58 8.01 -3.33
CA ILE A 29 -1.58 7.40 -2.00
C ILE A 29 -2.92 7.63 -1.31
N ALA A 30 -3.38 8.88 -1.26
CA ALA A 30 -4.61 9.27 -0.57
C ALA A 30 -5.86 8.58 -1.14
N TYR A 31 -6.01 8.60 -2.48
CA TYR A 31 -7.15 7.99 -3.16
C TYR A 31 -7.13 6.45 -3.07
N THR A 32 -5.96 5.83 -3.21
CA THR A 32 -5.81 4.38 -3.06
C THR A 32 -6.13 3.95 -1.63
N PHE A 33 -5.62 4.68 -0.63
CA PHE A 33 -5.93 4.41 0.77
C PHE A 33 -7.44 4.51 1.04
N HIS A 34 -8.10 5.57 0.56
CA HIS A 34 -9.55 5.69 0.68
C HIS A 34 -10.28 4.50 0.04
N GLY A 35 -9.90 4.10 -1.18
CA GLY A 35 -10.49 2.95 -1.86
C GLY A 35 -10.30 1.64 -1.11
N ILE A 36 -9.14 1.41 -0.52
CA ILE A 36 -8.85 0.24 0.32
C ILE A 36 -9.79 0.23 1.54
N ILE A 37 -9.87 1.33 2.29
CA ILE A 37 -10.75 1.45 3.46
C ILE A 37 -12.21 1.23 3.07
N GLN A 38 -12.69 1.84 1.97
CA GLN A 38 -14.07 1.63 1.50
C GLN A 38 -14.32 0.17 1.11
N THR A 39 -13.34 -0.50 0.52
CA THR A 39 -13.44 -1.92 0.17
C THR A 39 -13.56 -2.79 1.43
N LEU A 40 -12.72 -2.54 2.43
CA LEU A 40 -12.74 -3.32 3.67
C LEU A 40 -14.03 -3.09 4.48
N ALA A 41 -14.46 -1.83 4.59
CA ALA A 41 -15.63 -1.45 5.38
C ALA A 41 -16.99 -1.73 4.68
N HIS A 42 -17.01 -1.81 3.35
CA HIS A 42 -18.23 -1.85 2.56
C HIS A 42 -18.15 -2.80 1.36
N HIS A 43 -17.54 -3.98 1.55
CA HIS A 43 -17.40 -5.00 0.50
C HIS A 43 -18.76 -5.58 0.02
N ASP A 44 -19.84 -5.38 0.78
CA ASP A 44 -21.22 -5.67 0.42
C ASP A 44 -21.81 -4.69 -0.60
N LYS A 45 -21.14 -3.54 -0.82
CA LYS A 45 -21.54 -2.53 -1.80
C LYS A 45 -20.78 -2.71 -3.12
N PRO A 46 -21.30 -2.12 -4.23
CA PRO A 46 -20.57 -2.11 -5.50
C PRO A 46 -19.19 -1.46 -5.36
N PHE A 47 -18.24 -1.91 -6.18
CA PHE A 47 -16.91 -1.35 -6.28
C PHE A 47 -16.95 0.18 -6.45
N LEU A 48 -16.17 0.90 -5.63
CA LEU A 48 -16.03 2.35 -5.72
C LEU A 48 -15.11 2.71 -6.89
N GLU A 49 -15.67 3.25 -7.96
CA GLU A 49 -14.92 3.68 -9.13
C GLU A 49 -14.12 4.96 -8.84
N PHE A 50 -12.91 5.06 -9.38
CA PHE A 50 -12.00 6.18 -9.16
C PHE A 50 -12.64 7.56 -9.43
N GLU A 51 -13.42 7.67 -10.51
CA GLU A 51 -14.09 8.92 -10.94
C GLU A 51 -15.22 9.36 -10.00
N LYS A 52 -15.69 8.48 -9.15
CA LYS A 52 -16.77 8.76 -8.19
C LYS A 52 -16.27 9.20 -6.82
N ILE A 53 -14.95 9.24 -6.62
CA ILE A 53 -14.36 9.59 -5.34
C ILE A 53 -14.33 11.09 -5.16
N GLY A 54 -15.05 11.57 -4.14
CA GLY A 54 -14.99 12.97 -3.72
C GLY A 54 -13.74 13.27 -2.87
N SER A 55 -13.13 14.44 -3.08
CA SER A 55 -11.98 14.88 -2.28
C SER A 55 -12.27 14.96 -0.78
N ASP A 56 -13.48 15.40 -0.42
CA ASP A 56 -13.91 15.51 0.97
C ASP A 56 -14.02 14.13 1.66
N ASP A 57 -14.42 13.11 0.93
CA ASP A 57 -14.53 11.76 1.48
C ASP A 57 -13.14 11.13 1.68
N VAL A 58 -12.19 11.44 0.80
CA VAL A 58 -10.78 11.07 0.99
C VAL A 58 -10.22 11.73 2.24
N LEU A 59 -10.45 13.03 2.44
CA LEU A 59 -10.01 13.75 3.64
C LEU A 59 -10.59 13.14 4.92
N LYS A 60 -11.90 12.88 4.97
CA LYS A 60 -12.55 12.22 6.12
C LYS A 60 -11.90 10.87 6.44
N THR A 61 -11.57 10.10 5.41
CA THR A 61 -10.92 8.80 5.57
C THR A 61 -9.51 8.95 6.19
N ILE A 62 -8.70 9.87 5.66
CA ILE A 62 -7.35 10.12 6.17
C ILE A 62 -7.39 10.62 7.63
N MET A 63 -8.38 11.43 7.98
CA MET A 63 -8.54 11.93 9.35
C MET A 63 -9.03 10.85 10.33
N LYS A 64 -9.73 9.84 9.84
CA LYS A 64 -10.32 8.78 10.68
C LYS A 64 -9.42 7.57 10.84
N TYR A 65 -8.70 7.19 9.81
CA TYR A 65 -7.94 5.94 9.76
C TYR A 65 -6.45 6.21 9.59
N THR A 66 -5.63 5.36 10.19
CA THR A 66 -4.18 5.46 10.12
C THR A 66 -3.63 4.63 8.97
N PHE A 67 -2.66 5.18 8.25
CA PHE A 67 -1.83 4.42 7.31
C PHE A 67 -0.36 4.73 7.53
N ALA A 68 0.51 3.83 7.09
CA ALA A 68 1.94 4.02 7.13
C ALA A 68 2.54 3.88 5.73
N ARG A 69 3.53 4.71 5.43
CA ARG A 69 4.39 4.55 4.27
C ARG A 69 5.78 4.14 4.73
N ILE A 70 6.27 3.03 4.20
CA ILE A 70 7.59 2.51 4.51
C ILE A 70 8.42 2.50 3.24
N ASN A 71 9.55 3.20 3.25
CA ASN A 71 10.56 3.05 2.22
C ASN A 71 11.47 1.89 2.62
N VAL A 72 11.56 0.88 1.79
CA VAL A 72 12.47 -0.27 2.05
C VAL A 72 13.94 0.11 1.94
N LYS A 73 14.28 1.13 1.14
CA LYS A 73 15.60 1.76 1.13
C LYS A 73 15.59 2.95 2.08
N SER A 74 16.36 2.88 3.15
CA SER A 74 16.44 3.91 4.19
C SER A 74 17.49 4.99 3.90
N THR A 75 18.41 4.77 2.96
CA THR A 75 19.46 5.72 2.60
C THR A 75 19.04 6.60 1.43
N GLY A 76 19.46 7.85 1.47
CA GLY A 76 19.33 8.77 0.33
C GLY A 76 20.02 8.20 -0.91
N GLY A 77 19.54 8.56 -2.10
CA GLY A 77 20.09 8.09 -3.37
C GLY A 77 19.84 9.08 -4.50
N SER A 78 20.28 8.73 -5.70
CA SER A 78 19.96 9.46 -6.92
C SER A 78 18.48 9.35 -7.26
N ASN A 79 17.98 10.22 -8.12
CA ASN A 79 16.61 10.19 -8.63
C ASN A 79 16.26 8.90 -9.43
N GLN A 80 17.26 8.06 -9.71
CA GLN A 80 17.12 6.77 -10.35
C GLN A 80 17.86 5.73 -9.50
N SER A 81 17.12 4.93 -8.75
CA SER A 81 17.64 3.73 -8.09
C SER A 81 17.22 2.51 -8.91
N ASN A 82 18.13 1.56 -9.10
CA ASN A 82 17.77 0.27 -9.65
C ASN A 82 17.34 -0.69 -8.52
N ASP A 83 16.52 -1.69 -8.84
CA ASP A 83 15.95 -2.61 -7.84
C ASP A 83 17.01 -3.39 -7.06
N LYS A 84 18.11 -3.77 -7.71
CA LYS A 84 19.23 -4.49 -7.04
C LYS A 84 19.88 -3.63 -5.96
N GLU A 85 20.00 -2.32 -6.20
CA GLU A 85 20.53 -1.40 -5.19
C GLU A 85 19.52 -1.23 -4.05
N VAL A 86 18.24 -1.06 -4.38
CA VAL A 86 17.17 -0.94 -3.38
C VAL A 86 17.12 -2.18 -2.50
N LEU A 87 17.14 -3.38 -3.08
CA LEU A 87 17.15 -4.64 -2.33
C LEU A 87 18.37 -4.78 -1.45
N ARG A 88 19.57 -4.53 -1.97
CA ARG A 88 20.82 -4.61 -1.20
C ARG A 88 20.79 -3.69 0.03
N GLU A 89 20.24 -2.49 -0.10
CA GLU A 89 20.11 -1.56 1.03
C GLU A 89 18.99 -1.99 1.99
N ALA A 90 17.87 -2.49 1.47
CA ALA A 90 16.77 -3.03 2.26
C ALA A 90 17.21 -4.24 3.12
N GLU A 91 18.03 -5.13 2.58
CA GLU A 91 18.56 -6.30 3.28
C GLU A 91 19.34 -5.92 4.55
N LYS A 92 20.11 -4.83 4.52
CA LYS A 92 20.87 -4.34 5.68
C LYS A 92 19.98 -3.99 6.88
N CYS A 93 18.74 -3.54 6.63
CA CYS A 93 17.79 -3.13 7.63
C CYS A 93 16.57 -4.06 7.73
N SER A 94 16.66 -5.27 7.15
CA SER A 94 15.52 -6.17 7.01
C SER A 94 14.85 -6.49 8.34
N SER A 95 15.60 -6.88 9.36
CA SER A 95 15.05 -7.21 10.68
C SER A 95 14.28 -6.05 11.31
N TYR A 96 14.78 -4.84 11.18
CA TYR A 96 14.11 -3.64 11.66
C TYR A 96 12.83 -3.34 10.88
N THR A 97 12.91 -3.39 9.55
CA THR A 97 11.76 -3.11 8.67
C THR A 97 10.64 -4.14 8.87
N ILE A 98 10.97 -5.43 8.93
CA ILE A 98 10.00 -6.50 9.18
C ILE A 98 9.36 -6.36 10.56
N LYS A 99 10.18 -6.13 11.61
CA LYS A 99 9.64 -5.87 12.95
C LYS A 99 8.69 -4.67 12.98
N ARG A 100 9.02 -3.61 12.26
CA ARG A 100 8.17 -2.42 12.17
C ARG A 100 6.85 -2.71 11.48
N ILE A 101 6.86 -3.44 10.35
CA ILE A 101 5.64 -3.84 9.66
C ILE A 101 4.76 -4.69 10.60
N ARG A 102 5.33 -5.68 11.28
CA ARG A 102 4.59 -6.51 12.25
C ARG A 102 4.00 -5.70 13.40
N ASN A 103 4.73 -4.73 13.93
CA ASN A 103 4.23 -3.86 15.00
C ASN A 103 3.08 -2.94 14.56
N LEU A 104 3.00 -2.62 13.27
CA LEU A 104 1.88 -1.84 12.71
C LEU A 104 0.62 -2.69 12.51
N ASP A 105 0.76 -4.01 12.55
CA ASP A 105 -0.31 -4.99 12.34
C ASP A 105 -1.24 -4.64 11.15
N PRO A 106 -0.69 -4.47 9.93
CA PRO A 106 -1.47 -4.03 8.80
C PRO A 106 -2.39 -5.14 8.31
N LYS A 107 -3.61 -4.82 7.94
CA LYS A 107 -4.50 -5.76 7.23
C LYS A 107 -4.19 -5.83 5.74
N VAL A 108 -3.74 -4.73 5.16
CA VAL A 108 -3.36 -4.65 3.73
C VAL A 108 -2.01 -3.99 3.58
N ILE A 109 -1.15 -4.57 2.77
CA ILE A 109 0.13 -3.99 2.33
C ILE A 109 0.08 -3.78 0.82
N VAL A 110 0.32 -2.56 0.34
CA VAL A 110 0.51 -2.30 -1.09
C VAL A 110 2.00 -2.30 -1.39
N CYS A 111 2.46 -3.31 -2.11
CA CYS A 111 3.86 -3.50 -2.49
C CYS A 111 4.15 -2.82 -3.82
N CYS A 112 4.69 -1.59 -3.76
CA CYS A 112 4.92 -0.74 -4.93
C CYS A 112 6.26 -1.05 -5.63
N GLY A 113 6.54 -2.31 -5.91
CA GLY A 113 7.81 -2.78 -6.46
C GLY A 113 7.69 -3.64 -7.71
N ASN A 114 6.52 -3.65 -8.38
CA ASN A 114 6.36 -4.46 -9.58
C ASN A 114 7.15 -3.88 -10.74
N GLN A 115 7.96 -4.75 -11.37
CA GLN A 115 8.63 -4.51 -12.64
C GLN A 115 8.61 -5.79 -13.47
N ASN A 116 8.10 -5.71 -14.70
CA ASN A 116 8.08 -6.85 -15.62
C ASN A 116 7.43 -8.13 -15.03
N ASN A 117 6.32 -7.99 -14.32
CA ASN A 117 5.59 -9.06 -13.63
C ASN A 117 6.36 -9.73 -12.48
N HIS A 118 7.34 -9.08 -11.91
CA HIS A 118 8.04 -9.49 -10.70
C HIS A 118 8.01 -8.34 -9.70
N ASN A 119 7.55 -8.60 -8.47
CA ASN A 119 7.56 -7.61 -7.40
C ASN A 119 8.67 -7.89 -6.42
N PHE A 120 9.78 -7.18 -6.60
CA PHE A 120 10.96 -7.39 -5.77
C PHE A 120 10.75 -7.06 -4.28
N ILE A 121 9.81 -6.17 -3.94
CA ILE A 121 9.48 -5.89 -2.53
C ILE A 121 8.74 -7.07 -1.93
N LEU A 122 7.76 -7.62 -2.61
CA LEU A 122 6.95 -8.72 -2.13
C LEU A 122 7.73 -10.04 -2.12
N GLU A 123 8.33 -10.39 -3.26
CA GLU A 123 8.92 -11.70 -3.48
C GLU A 123 10.35 -11.79 -2.91
N ASP A 124 11.21 -10.79 -3.20
CA ASP A 124 12.63 -10.85 -2.82
C ASP A 124 12.89 -10.26 -1.43
N PHE A 125 12.00 -9.41 -0.91
CA PHE A 125 12.20 -8.80 0.40
C PHE A 125 11.25 -9.35 1.47
N LEU A 126 9.94 -9.16 1.34
CA LEU A 126 9.00 -9.55 2.41
C LEU A 126 8.98 -11.07 2.63
N ASN A 127 8.86 -11.86 1.57
CA ASN A 127 8.86 -13.32 1.67
C ASN A 127 10.21 -13.90 2.15
N LYS A 128 11.31 -13.25 1.78
CA LYS A 128 12.64 -13.70 2.20
C LYS A 128 12.92 -13.44 3.68
N PHE A 129 12.40 -12.35 4.24
CA PHE A 129 12.83 -11.86 5.56
C PHE A 129 11.77 -11.97 6.66
N GLY A 130 10.55 -12.37 6.38
CA GLY A 130 9.64 -12.51 7.51
C GLY A 130 8.18 -12.73 7.26
N PHE A 131 7.75 -12.88 6.04
CA PHE A 131 6.37 -13.20 5.69
C PHE A 131 6.33 -14.41 4.77
N HIS A 132 5.12 -15.00 4.60
CA HIS A 132 4.87 -16.14 3.73
C HIS A 132 3.69 -15.86 2.82
N PHE A 133 3.83 -14.83 1.98
CA PHE A 133 2.80 -14.47 1.02
C PHE A 133 2.68 -15.52 -0.07
N GLU A 134 1.49 -16.10 -0.18
CA GLU A 134 1.11 -17.04 -1.23
C GLU A 134 0.21 -16.33 -2.24
N TRP A 135 0.37 -16.69 -3.51
CA TRP A 135 -0.47 -16.18 -4.59
C TRP A 135 -1.93 -16.66 -4.42
N THR A 136 -2.88 -15.77 -4.68
CA THR A 136 -4.31 -16.12 -4.71
C THR A 136 -4.80 -16.34 -6.15
N ASP A 137 -6.06 -16.72 -6.33
CA ASP A 137 -6.71 -16.81 -7.64
C ASP A 137 -7.04 -15.43 -8.26
N ILE A 138 -6.82 -14.35 -7.51
CA ILE A 138 -7.00 -12.97 -7.98
C ILE A 138 -5.65 -12.37 -8.35
N SER A 139 -5.51 -11.99 -9.61
CA SER A 139 -4.26 -11.38 -10.11
C SER A 139 -3.86 -10.16 -9.28
N GLY A 140 -2.59 -10.14 -8.87
CA GLY A 140 -2.00 -9.08 -8.06
C GLY A 140 -2.36 -9.13 -6.57
N VAL A 141 -3.05 -10.18 -6.10
CA VAL A 141 -3.40 -10.36 -4.69
C VAL A 141 -2.69 -11.58 -4.12
N TRP A 142 -2.03 -11.38 -3.00
CA TRP A 142 -1.30 -12.38 -2.24
C TRP A 142 -1.79 -12.36 -0.79
N ILE A 143 -1.65 -13.46 -0.08
CA ILE A 143 -2.05 -13.56 1.32
C ILE A 143 -0.98 -14.24 2.16
N ASP A 144 -0.68 -13.66 3.31
CA ASP A 144 0.00 -14.34 4.40
C ASP A 144 -1.05 -14.85 5.39
N LYS A 145 -1.29 -16.17 5.39
CA LYS A 145 -2.31 -16.80 6.23
C LYS A 145 -1.95 -16.84 7.70
N GLU A 146 -0.66 -16.80 8.02
CA GLU A 146 -0.19 -16.81 9.40
C GLU A 146 -0.53 -15.50 10.11
N TYR A 147 -0.35 -14.38 9.40
CA TYR A 147 -0.60 -13.04 9.96
C TYR A 147 -1.97 -12.45 9.53
N GLY A 148 -2.69 -13.10 8.61
CA GLY A 148 -3.95 -12.58 8.07
C GLY A 148 -3.78 -11.30 7.27
N ILE A 149 -2.62 -11.12 6.60
CA ILE A 149 -2.27 -9.91 5.86
C ILE A 149 -2.50 -10.14 4.37
N ILE A 150 -3.18 -9.22 3.72
CA ILE A 150 -3.33 -9.18 2.26
C ILE A 150 -2.24 -8.30 1.68
N ALA A 151 -1.45 -8.81 0.74
CA ALA A 151 -0.51 -8.00 -0.02
C ALA A 151 -1.02 -7.77 -1.45
N ILE A 152 -0.95 -6.54 -1.91
CA ILE A 152 -1.31 -6.15 -3.27
C ILE A 152 -0.03 -5.81 -4.04
N ASP A 153 0.18 -6.57 -5.12
CA ASP A 153 1.25 -6.29 -6.07
C ASP A 153 0.91 -5.08 -6.92
N SER A 154 1.78 -4.08 -6.94
CA SER A 154 1.55 -2.84 -7.67
C SER A 154 2.83 -2.25 -8.25
N TYR A 155 2.68 -1.53 -9.35
CA TYR A 155 3.67 -0.55 -9.79
C TYR A 155 3.80 0.59 -8.77
N HIS A 156 4.93 1.27 -8.81
CA HIS A 156 5.11 2.46 -7.98
C HIS A 156 4.03 3.51 -8.28
N LEU A 157 3.42 4.10 -7.25
CA LEU A 157 2.27 5.01 -7.41
C LEU A 157 2.58 6.30 -8.19
N SER A 158 3.86 6.61 -8.45
CA SER A 158 4.28 7.69 -9.35
C SER A 158 4.30 7.30 -10.84
N TYR A 159 3.96 6.06 -11.18
CA TYR A 159 3.99 5.55 -12.56
C TYR A 159 3.02 6.26 -13.50
N VAL A 160 2.06 7.00 -12.96
CA VAL A 160 1.20 7.92 -13.73
C VAL A 160 1.99 8.90 -14.61
N ASN A 161 3.22 9.24 -14.21
CA ASN A 161 4.10 10.10 -14.98
C ASN A 161 4.70 9.40 -16.23
N TYR A 162 4.51 8.10 -16.39
CA TYR A 162 5.04 7.27 -17.46
C TYR A 162 3.96 6.70 -18.37
N GLY A 163 2.81 7.37 -18.46
CA GLY A 163 1.70 6.97 -19.33
C GLY A 163 0.70 5.98 -18.70
N TYR A 164 0.88 5.63 -17.44
CA TYR A 164 -0.10 4.86 -16.68
C TYR A 164 -1.16 5.82 -16.12
N SER A 165 -2.44 5.62 -16.37
CA SER A 165 -3.47 6.51 -15.85
C SER A 165 -3.69 6.30 -14.34
N GLU A 166 -4.06 7.38 -13.63
CA GLU A 166 -4.44 7.33 -12.21
C GLU A 166 -5.52 6.28 -11.97
N LYS A 167 -6.56 6.29 -12.82
CA LYS A 167 -7.64 5.29 -12.78
C LYS A 167 -7.12 3.87 -12.90
N LYS A 168 -6.25 3.60 -13.89
CA LYS A 168 -5.75 2.24 -14.10
C LYS A 168 -4.95 1.77 -12.88
N LEU A 169 -4.10 2.61 -12.32
CA LEU A 169 -3.31 2.29 -11.14
C LEU A 169 -4.19 2.04 -9.91
N TYR A 170 -5.23 2.86 -9.73
CA TYR A 170 -6.24 2.65 -8.69
C TYR A 170 -6.99 1.34 -8.89
N ASP A 171 -7.48 1.07 -10.11
CA ASP A 171 -8.22 -0.14 -10.44
C ASP A 171 -7.36 -1.40 -10.20
N ASP A 172 -6.08 -1.38 -10.61
CA ASP A 172 -5.18 -2.52 -10.42
C ASP A 172 -5.00 -2.87 -8.92
N ILE A 173 -5.04 -1.88 -8.04
CA ILE A 173 -4.90 -2.07 -6.59
C ILE A 173 -6.27 -2.37 -5.95
N VAL A 174 -7.17 -1.40 -6.00
CA VAL A 174 -8.40 -1.41 -5.20
C VAL A 174 -9.42 -2.40 -5.75
N LYS A 175 -9.52 -2.52 -7.08
CA LYS A 175 -10.45 -3.47 -7.70
C LYS A 175 -9.99 -4.93 -7.54
N SER A 176 -8.67 -5.17 -7.50
CA SER A 176 -8.14 -6.50 -7.21
C SER A 176 -8.44 -6.89 -5.76
N LEU A 177 -8.19 -5.97 -4.81
CA LEU A 177 -8.58 -6.16 -3.41
C LEU A 177 -10.09 -6.41 -3.27
N TYR A 178 -10.92 -5.58 -3.90
CA TYR A 178 -12.38 -5.73 -3.86
C TYR A 178 -12.83 -7.12 -4.33
N LYS A 179 -12.33 -7.58 -5.48
CA LYS A 179 -12.65 -8.92 -5.99
C LYS A 179 -12.28 -10.02 -5.01
N TYR A 180 -11.15 -9.88 -4.34
CA TYR A 180 -10.68 -10.85 -3.37
C TYR A 180 -11.56 -10.86 -2.11
N VAL A 181 -11.84 -9.69 -1.55
CA VAL A 181 -12.63 -9.53 -0.34
C VAL A 181 -14.08 -9.98 -0.52
N VAL A 182 -14.71 -9.65 -1.65
CA VAL A 182 -16.08 -10.11 -1.96
C VAL A 182 -16.18 -11.64 -2.02
N ARG A 183 -15.10 -12.31 -2.44
CA ARG A 183 -15.07 -13.79 -2.49
C ARG A 183 -14.70 -14.45 -1.16
N ASN A 184 -14.02 -13.71 -0.29
CA ASN A 184 -13.49 -14.19 0.98
C ASN A 184 -13.84 -13.23 2.13
N PRO A 185 -15.14 -12.98 2.40
CA PRO A 185 -15.56 -11.97 3.36
C PRO A 185 -15.12 -12.30 4.80
N GLU A 186 -14.86 -13.57 5.10
CA GLU A 186 -14.40 -14.04 6.41
C GLU A 186 -13.01 -13.54 6.81
N ILE A 187 -12.22 -13.08 5.84
CA ILE A 187 -10.86 -12.57 6.09
C ILE A 187 -10.91 -11.19 6.77
N ILE A 188 -12.04 -10.49 6.61
CA ILE A 188 -12.26 -9.21 7.26
C ILE A 188 -13.06 -9.49 8.53
N GLU A 189 -12.38 -9.54 9.67
CA GLU A 189 -13.05 -9.49 10.96
C GLU A 189 -13.75 -8.13 11.08
N TYR A 190 -15.08 -8.19 11.04
CA TYR A 190 -16.00 -7.05 10.85
C TYR A 190 -15.94 -5.97 11.95
N ASP A 191 -15.33 -6.26 13.12
CA ASP A 191 -15.53 -5.46 14.32
C ASP A 191 -14.63 -4.22 14.48
N GLU A 192 -13.53 -4.10 13.77
CA GLU A 192 -12.59 -3.02 14.02
C GLU A 192 -12.74 -1.79 13.09
N TYR A 193 -13.27 -1.97 11.89
CA TYR A 193 -13.36 -0.88 10.90
C TYR A 193 -14.70 -0.15 10.87
N CYS A 194 -15.70 -0.65 11.61
CA CYS A 194 -17.03 -0.05 11.67
C CYS A 194 -17.32 0.73 12.96
N LYS A 195 -16.33 0.86 13.84
CA LYS A 195 -16.39 1.72 15.03
C LYS A 195 -15.60 2.99 14.78
#